data_77d4c8d9284bfb8ac5c0d8be49082fe4
#
_entry.id   77d4c8d9284bfb8ac5c0d8be49082fe4
#
_cell.length_a   1.000
_cell.length_b   1.000
_cell.length_c   1.000
_cell.angle_alpha   90.00
_cell.angle_beta   90.00
_cell.angle_gamma   90.00
#
_symmetry.space_group_name_H-M   'P 1'
#
loop_
_entity.id
_entity.type
_entity.pdbx_description
1 polymer ?
#
loop_
_entity_poly.entity_id
_entity_poly.type
_entity_poly.pdbx_seq_one_letter_code
_entity_poly.pdbx_strand_id
1 'polypeptide(L)'
;DVEVGYEYASENLSLSDNLYLMEYWDMLIETGKLTDVGYAIKENVPRSWRRGVELAAAWKPFSWMDLGGNVTLSSNKIRNFTAYYEMYDNMNDWNYLGQKEVFFETTDILMSPSLVGMANVTFRPFASSFGTLNSAYLSLNGKYVGKQYYDNTSSDERSIPAYFVADMTVGYTVPLSRSLDFAGDDSSLTFSFHISNLFNRMYYADAWLWRAYFQQEDAYYAETGIYPQAPLNMMFKVAWNF
;
A
#
# COMPACT_ATOMS: atom_id res chain seq x y z
N ASP A 1 11.62 -5.01 -19.77
CA ASP A 1 10.80 -5.76 -18.83
C ASP A 1 10.84 -7.24 -19.20
N VAL A 2 11.07 -8.11 -18.20
CA VAL A 2 11.07 -9.57 -18.34
C VAL A 2 10.29 -10.12 -17.14
N GLU A 3 9.30 -10.95 -17.42
CA GLU A 3 8.47 -11.60 -16.39
C GLU A 3 8.39 -13.11 -16.69
N VAL A 4 8.48 -13.90 -15.64
CA VAL A 4 8.30 -15.35 -15.68
C VAL A 4 7.45 -15.76 -14.50
N GLY A 5 6.32 -16.38 -14.78
CA GLY A 5 5.39 -16.81 -13.75
C GLY A 5 4.92 -18.24 -13.96
N TYR A 6 4.42 -18.83 -12.89
CA TYR A 6 3.76 -20.12 -12.88
C TYR A 6 2.43 -20.02 -12.14
N GLU A 7 1.43 -20.65 -12.69
CA GLU A 7 0.11 -20.75 -12.07
C GLU A 7 -0.30 -22.22 -11.92
N TYR A 8 -0.81 -22.55 -10.75
CA TYR A 8 -1.42 -23.83 -10.46
C TYR A 8 -2.83 -23.62 -9.92
N ALA A 9 -3.79 -24.34 -10.47
CA ALA A 9 -5.17 -24.33 -10.01
C ALA A 9 -5.74 -25.72 -9.91
N SER A 10 -6.42 -26.00 -8.80
CA SER A 10 -7.24 -27.18 -8.56
C SER A 10 -8.59 -26.73 -8.00
N GLU A 11 -9.47 -27.67 -7.66
CA GLU A 11 -10.81 -27.35 -7.14
C GLU A 11 -10.78 -26.49 -5.86
N ASN A 12 -9.77 -26.67 -5.02
CA ASN A 12 -9.71 -26.03 -3.71
C ASN A 12 -8.42 -25.25 -3.44
N LEU A 13 -7.45 -25.27 -4.36
CA LEU A 13 -6.16 -24.57 -4.21
C LEU A 13 -5.77 -23.88 -5.51
N SER A 14 -5.44 -22.60 -5.39
CA SER A 14 -4.81 -21.80 -6.45
C SER A 14 -3.51 -21.22 -5.91
N LEU A 15 -2.44 -21.35 -6.66
CA LEU A 15 -1.13 -20.79 -6.39
C LEU A 15 -0.66 -20.03 -7.63
N SER A 16 -0.05 -18.89 -7.43
CA SER A 16 0.66 -18.18 -8.48
C SER A 16 1.96 -17.61 -7.96
N ASP A 17 2.98 -17.64 -8.77
CA ASP A 17 4.22 -16.93 -8.58
C ASP A 17 4.58 -16.14 -9.84
N ASN A 18 5.24 -15.02 -9.66
CA ASN A 18 5.76 -14.19 -10.71
C ASN A 18 7.14 -13.65 -10.32
N LEU A 19 8.13 -13.86 -11.16
CA LEU A 19 9.44 -13.22 -11.09
C LEU A 19 9.48 -12.10 -12.12
N TYR A 20 9.83 -10.90 -11.72
CA TYR A 20 9.89 -9.77 -12.63
C TYR A 20 11.21 -9.02 -12.53
N LEU A 21 11.67 -8.54 -13.68
CA LEU A 21 12.85 -7.69 -13.84
C LEU A 21 12.52 -6.55 -14.78
N MET A 22 12.41 -5.35 -14.25
CA MET A 22 12.18 -4.11 -15.00
C MET A 22 13.43 -3.24 -14.88
N GLU A 23 14.13 -3.04 -15.98
CA GLU A 23 15.25 -2.11 -16.09
C GLU A 23 14.80 -0.87 -16.85
N TYR A 24 15.14 0.30 -16.32
CA TYR A 24 14.76 1.58 -16.90
C TYR A 24 16.01 2.42 -17.19
N TRP A 25 16.02 3.02 -18.36
CA TRP A 25 16.94 4.09 -18.75
C TRP A 25 16.13 5.35 -18.88
N ASP A 26 16.69 6.45 -18.40
CA ASP A 26 16.05 7.78 -18.45
C ASP A 26 14.67 7.83 -17.77
N MET A 27 14.53 7.11 -16.66
CA MET A 27 13.29 7.15 -15.87
C MET A 27 13.09 8.53 -15.25
N LEU A 28 11.89 9.07 -15.42
CA LEU A 28 11.51 10.38 -14.89
C LEU A 28 11.17 10.28 -13.40
N ILE A 29 11.91 10.97 -12.54
CA ILE A 29 11.73 10.95 -11.08
C ILE A 29 11.85 12.34 -10.46
N GLU A 30 11.33 12.50 -9.26
CA GLU A 30 11.47 13.72 -8.46
C GLU A 30 12.86 13.81 -7.86
N THR A 31 13.54 14.95 -8.08
CA THR A 31 14.91 15.22 -7.63
C THR A 31 14.99 16.14 -6.42
N GLY A 32 13.87 16.73 -6.03
CA GLY A 32 13.78 17.77 -5.01
C GLY A 32 13.89 19.19 -5.54
N LYS A 33 14.10 19.36 -6.85
CA LYS A 33 13.94 20.68 -7.49
C LYS A 33 12.48 21.13 -7.45
N LEU A 34 12.29 22.42 -7.25
CA LEU A 34 10.99 23.05 -7.31
C LEU A 34 10.95 24.10 -8.43
N THR A 35 9.76 24.29 -8.99
CA THR A 35 9.49 25.46 -9.85
C THR A 35 9.36 26.72 -8.99
N ASP A 36 9.38 27.90 -9.61
CA ASP A 36 9.18 29.18 -8.93
C ASP A 36 7.84 29.28 -8.16
N VAL A 37 6.88 28.40 -8.49
CA VAL A 37 5.57 28.31 -7.83
C VAL A 37 5.44 27.09 -6.91
N GLY A 38 6.56 26.39 -6.62
CA GLY A 38 6.63 25.31 -5.63
C GLY A 38 6.23 23.91 -6.12
N TYR A 39 6.04 23.67 -7.42
CA TYR A 39 5.81 22.32 -7.94
C TYR A 39 7.10 21.51 -8.06
N ALA A 40 7.04 20.24 -7.71
CA ALA A 40 8.17 19.33 -7.89
C ALA A 40 8.54 19.15 -9.37
N ILE A 41 9.83 19.38 -9.66
CA ILE A 41 10.41 19.12 -10.98
C ILE A 41 10.89 17.68 -11.03
N LYS A 42 10.53 16.99 -12.13
CA LYS A 42 11.01 15.65 -12.43
C LYS A 42 12.12 15.71 -13.47
N GLU A 43 13.16 14.91 -13.26
CA GLU A 43 14.28 14.79 -14.18
C GLU A 43 14.55 13.31 -14.53
N ASN A 44 15.19 13.08 -15.66
CA ASN A 44 15.56 11.75 -16.08
C ASN A 44 16.78 11.27 -15.30
N VAL A 45 16.69 10.07 -14.72
CA VAL A 45 17.83 9.40 -14.10
C VAL A 45 18.42 8.36 -15.03
N PRO A 46 19.76 8.21 -15.09
CA PRO A 46 20.41 7.38 -16.09
C PRO A 46 19.97 5.92 -16.03
N ARG A 47 19.77 5.38 -14.84
CA ARG A 47 19.40 3.98 -14.64
C ARG A 47 18.64 3.75 -13.35
N SER A 48 17.60 2.93 -13.44
CA SER A 48 16.86 2.43 -12.29
C SER A 48 16.29 1.04 -12.58
N TRP A 49 15.90 0.34 -11.54
CA TRP A 49 15.27 -0.98 -11.69
C TRP A 49 14.18 -1.22 -10.66
N ARG A 50 13.23 -2.07 -11.05
CA ARG A 50 12.28 -2.74 -10.18
C ARG A 50 12.37 -4.23 -10.46
N ARG A 51 12.66 -5.03 -9.45
CA ARG A 51 12.76 -6.47 -9.59
C ARG A 51 12.30 -7.16 -8.33
N GLY A 52 11.67 -8.31 -8.48
CA GLY A 52 11.12 -8.98 -7.32
C GLY A 52 10.44 -10.30 -7.62
N VAL A 53 9.82 -10.81 -6.58
CA VAL A 53 9.02 -12.02 -6.57
C VAL A 53 7.66 -11.66 -6.01
N GLU A 54 6.61 -12.09 -6.69
CA GLU A 54 5.24 -12.02 -6.23
C GLU A 54 4.71 -13.43 -6.04
N LEU A 55 4.15 -13.72 -4.89
CA LEU A 55 3.52 -15.00 -4.57
C LEU A 55 2.08 -14.73 -4.15
N ALA A 56 1.15 -15.50 -4.68
CA ALA A 56 -0.24 -15.48 -4.20
C ALA A 56 -0.78 -16.90 -4.05
N ALA A 57 -1.65 -17.05 -3.06
CA ALA A 57 -2.32 -18.32 -2.79
C ALA A 57 -3.79 -18.08 -2.40
N ALA A 58 -4.68 -18.95 -2.88
CA ALA A 58 -6.04 -19.06 -2.40
C ALA A 58 -6.35 -20.53 -2.14
N TRP A 59 -6.84 -20.85 -0.95
CA TRP A 59 -7.10 -22.21 -0.52
C TRP A 59 -8.42 -22.32 0.22
N LYS A 60 -9.21 -23.32 -0.16
CA LYS A 60 -10.48 -23.70 0.47
C LYS A 60 -10.36 -25.08 1.09
N PRO A 61 -9.69 -25.21 2.27
CA PRO A 61 -9.49 -26.51 2.90
C PRO A 61 -10.79 -27.18 3.31
N PHE A 62 -11.82 -26.40 3.60
CA PHE A 62 -13.13 -26.85 4.05
C PHE A 62 -14.23 -25.97 3.46
N SER A 63 -15.47 -26.48 3.39
CA SER A 63 -16.64 -25.72 2.93
C SER A 63 -16.92 -24.46 3.75
N TRP A 64 -16.48 -24.43 5.01
CA TRP A 64 -16.69 -23.33 5.96
C TRP A 64 -15.49 -22.36 6.06
N MET A 65 -14.38 -22.59 5.34
CA MET A 65 -13.15 -21.78 5.48
C MET A 65 -12.52 -21.49 4.14
N ASP A 66 -12.31 -20.21 3.85
CA ASP A 66 -11.47 -19.74 2.75
C ASP A 66 -10.24 -19.03 3.32
N LEU A 67 -9.09 -19.33 2.77
CA LEU A 67 -7.80 -18.68 3.03
C LEU A 67 -7.29 -18.05 1.75
N GLY A 68 -6.72 -16.86 1.86
CA GLY A 68 -6.08 -16.19 0.73
C GLY A 68 -4.96 -15.30 1.19
N GLY A 69 -4.05 -14.99 0.29
CA GLY A 69 -2.99 -14.04 0.59
C GLY A 69 -2.04 -13.85 -0.57
N ASN A 70 -1.28 -12.80 -0.48
CA ASN A 70 -0.17 -12.52 -1.39
C ASN A 70 0.98 -11.88 -0.63
N VAL A 71 2.17 -12.01 -1.19
CA VAL A 71 3.37 -11.32 -0.72
C VAL A 71 4.23 -10.95 -1.91
N THR A 72 4.74 -9.72 -1.89
CA THR A 72 5.71 -9.19 -2.85
C THR A 72 7.00 -8.87 -2.12
N LEU A 73 8.10 -9.45 -2.58
CA LEU A 73 9.46 -9.10 -2.19
C LEU A 73 10.13 -8.40 -3.37
N SER A 74 10.62 -7.18 -3.17
CA SER A 74 11.15 -6.37 -4.26
C SER A 74 12.42 -5.60 -3.91
N SER A 75 13.18 -5.26 -4.95
CA SER A 75 14.29 -4.31 -4.90
C SER A 75 14.03 -3.22 -5.94
N ASN A 76 13.80 -2.00 -5.47
CA ASN A 76 13.44 -0.84 -6.29
C ASN A 76 14.52 0.23 -6.08
N LYS A 77 15.44 0.40 -7.03
CA LYS A 77 16.63 1.25 -6.84
C LYS A 77 16.86 2.19 -8.03
N ILE A 78 17.56 3.29 -7.73
CA ILE A 78 18.06 4.26 -8.69
C ILE A 78 19.58 4.26 -8.58
N ARG A 79 20.28 4.36 -9.72
CA ARG A 79 21.74 4.57 -9.78
C ARG A 79 22.07 5.98 -10.22
N ASN A 80 23.17 6.49 -9.65
CA ASN A 80 23.72 7.81 -9.98
C ASN A 80 22.65 8.91 -9.85
N PHE A 81 22.03 8.97 -8.68
CA PHE A 81 21.00 9.93 -8.38
C PHE A 81 21.59 11.21 -7.80
N THR A 82 21.18 12.36 -8.32
CA THR A 82 21.50 13.68 -7.75
C THR A 82 20.24 14.26 -7.14
N ALA A 83 20.27 14.50 -5.84
CA ALA A 83 19.22 15.23 -5.13
C ALA A 83 19.58 16.72 -5.04
N TYR A 84 18.55 17.56 -5.07
CA TYR A 84 18.69 19.02 -4.98
C TYR A 84 18.05 19.51 -3.69
N TYR A 85 18.74 20.44 -3.03
CA TYR A 85 18.28 21.12 -1.83
C TYR A 85 18.27 22.62 -2.11
N GLU A 86 17.20 23.31 -1.75
CA GLU A 86 17.17 24.77 -1.78
C GLU A 86 18.26 25.30 -0.85
N MET A 87 19.17 26.13 -1.36
CA MET A 87 20.32 26.63 -0.59
C MET A 87 20.08 28.06 -0.15
N TYR A 88 20.28 28.27 1.14
CA TYR A 88 20.17 29.56 1.79
C TYR A 88 21.49 29.93 2.50
N ASP A 89 21.69 31.21 2.77
CA ASP A 89 22.89 31.71 3.45
C ASP A 89 22.97 31.23 4.91
N ASN A 90 21.93 31.49 5.69
CA ASN A 90 21.85 31.12 7.11
C ASN A 90 20.40 30.96 7.56
N MET A 91 20.23 30.37 8.77
CA MET A 91 18.91 30.10 9.36
C MET A 91 18.15 31.31 9.87
N ASN A 92 18.77 32.52 9.91
CA ASN A 92 18.10 33.73 10.38
C ASN A 92 17.53 34.58 9.23
N ASP A 93 18.31 34.75 8.16
CA ASP A 93 18.00 35.71 7.08
C ASP A 93 17.32 35.01 5.88
N TRP A 94 17.61 33.74 5.66
CA TRP A 94 17.02 32.91 4.58
C TRP A 94 17.20 33.55 3.20
N ASN A 95 18.35 34.18 2.93
CA ASN A 95 18.65 34.68 1.59
C ASN A 95 18.94 33.50 0.66
N TYR A 96 18.13 33.34 -0.37
CA TYR A 96 18.26 32.27 -1.32
C TYR A 96 19.53 32.38 -2.16
N LEU A 97 20.34 31.34 -2.21
CA LEU A 97 21.63 31.28 -2.93
C LEU A 97 21.60 30.32 -4.14
N GLY A 98 20.48 29.69 -4.42
CA GLY A 98 20.36 28.67 -5.49
C GLY A 98 20.13 27.30 -4.96
N GLN A 99 20.71 26.28 -5.56
CA GLN A 99 20.51 24.86 -5.17
C GLN A 99 21.83 24.18 -4.87
N LYS A 100 21.87 23.36 -3.84
CA LYS A 100 22.98 22.44 -3.54
C LYS A 100 22.67 21.07 -4.11
N GLU A 101 23.60 20.56 -4.89
CA GLU A 101 23.55 19.20 -5.43
C GLU A 101 24.21 18.21 -4.46
N VAL A 102 23.56 17.05 -4.25
CA VAL A 102 24.11 15.94 -3.47
C VAL A 102 23.98 14.66 -4.28
N PHE A 103 25.11 14.04 -4.59
CA PHE A 103 25.19 12.83 -5.38
C PHE A 103 25.09 11.58 -4.51
N PHE A 104 24.33 10.60 -5.02
CA PHE A 104 24.18 9.26 -4.44
C PHE A 104 24.46 8.19 -5.48
N GLU A 105 25.31 7.22 -5.14
CA GLU A 105 25.64 6.12 -6.05
C GLU A 105 24.44 5.19 -6.29
N THR A 106 23.72 4.84 -5.23
CA THR A 106 22.50 4.01 -5.31
C THR A 106 21.54 4.37 -4.18
N THR A 107 20.26 4.58 -4.54
CA THR A 107 19.20 4.88 -3.58
C THR A 107 17.95 4.03 -3.86
N ASP A 108 17.03 4.02 -2.91
CA ASP A 108 15.69 3.45 -3.08
C ASP A 108 14.78 4.40 -3.85
N ILE A 109 13.89 3.86 -4.66
CA ILE A 109 12.82 4.62 -5.28
C ILE A 109 11.80 4.98 -4.18
N LEU A 110 11.40 6.25 -4.14
CA LEU A 110 10.40 6.74 -3.18
C LEU A 110 9.10 5.91 -3.25
N MET A 111 8.41 5.76 -2.11
CA MET A 111 7.13 5.05 -1.96
C MET A 111 7.13 3.64 -2.56
N SER A 112 8.30 2.97 -2.51
CA SER A 112 8.49 1.64 -3.07
C SER A 112 9.05 0.67 -2.01
N PRO A 113 8.22 0.19 -1.08
CA PRO A 113 8.66 -0.72 -0.03
C PRO A 113 9.16 -2.04 -0.61
N SER A 114 10.15 -2.65 0.05
CA SER A 114 10.72 -3.93 -0.39
C SER A 114 9.87 -5.15 -0.02
N LEU A 115 8.91 -4.99 0.89
CA LEU A 115 8.00 -6.04 1.33
C LEU A 115 6.59 -5.49 1.46
N VAL A 116 5.65 -6.09 0.74
CA VAL A 116 4.22 -5.87 0.91
C VAL A 116 3.54 -7.23 0.98
N GLY A 117 2.58 -7.39 1.89
CA GLY A 117 1.82 -8.62 1.97
C GLY A 117 0.41 -8.39 2.46
N MET A 118 -0.49 -9.26 2.03
CA MET A 118 -1.87 -9.30 2.50
C MET A 118 -2.28 -10.75 2.74
N ALA A 119 -3.03 -10.99 3.82
CA ALA A 119 -3.66 -12.27 4.10
C ALA A 119 -5.13 -12.05 4.45
N ASN A 120 -5.98 -12.97 4.03
CA ASN A 120 -7.38 -12.98 4.39
C ASN A 120 -7.83 -14.37 4.83
N VAL A 121 -8.72 -14.39 5.79
CA VAL A 121 -9.40 -15.62 6.28
C VAL A 121 -10.88 -15.34 6.34
N THR A 122 -11.69 -16.18 5.70
CA THR A 122 -13.14 -16.09 5.79
C THR A 122 -13.70 -17.39 6.38
N PHE A 123 -14.45 -17.25 7.46
CA PHE A 123 -15.17 -18.35 8.13
C PHE A 123 -16.65 -18.28 7.83
N ARG A 124 -17.24 -19.43 7.47
CA ARG A 124 -18.68 -19.62 7.31
C ARG A 124 -19.14 -20.74 8.24
N PRO A 125 -19.30 -20.44 9.55
CA PRO A 125 -19.50 -21.46 10.58
C PRO A 125 -20.73 -22.34 10.35
N PHE A 126 -21.68 -21.87 9.56
CA PHE A 126 -22.94 -22.54 9.27
C PHE A 126 -23.07 -23.00 7.81
N ALA A 127 -21.95 -23.08 7.05
CA ALA A 127 -21.97 -23.42 5.62
C ALA A 127 -22.67 -24.76 5.31
N SER A 128 -22.63 -25.72 6.25
CA SER A 128 -23.27 -27.02 6.13
C SER A 128 -24.66 -27.09 6.77
N SER A 129 -25.18 -25.95 7.29
CA SER A 129 -26.47 -25.93 7.97
C SER A 129 -27.61 -25.71 6.98
N PHE A 130 -28.75 -26.34 7.24
CA PHE A 130 -29.97 -26.07 6.50
C PHE A 130 -30.61 -24.78 7.00
N GLY A 131 -31.06 -23.96 6.05
CA GLY A 131 -31.76 -22.71 6.36
C GLY A 131 -30.91 -21.45 6.04
N THR A 132 -31.37 -20.31 6.54
CA THR A 132 -30.81 -19.00 6.19
C THR A 132 -29.44 -18.72 6.81
N LEU A 133 -29.11 -19.38 7.93
CA LEU A 133 -27.84 -19.16 8.64
C LEU A 133 -26.59 -19.60 7.83
N ASN A 134 -26.75 -20.42 6.78
CA ASN A 134 -25.63 -20.85 5.94
C ASN A 134 -24.90 -19.68 5.23
N SER A 135 -25.52 -18.52 5.15
CA SER A 135 -24.95 -17.31 4.54
C SER A 135 -24.17 -16.41 5.52
N ALA A 136 -24.14 -16.75 6.82
CA ALA A 136 -23.37 -15.98 7.79
C ALA A 136 -21.86 -16.21 7.62
N TYR A 137 -21.09 -15.13 7.68
CA TYR A 137 -19.63 -15.20 7.57
C TYR A 137 -18.92 -14.18 8.47
N LEU A 138 -17.69 -14.51 8.82
CA LEU A 138 -16.71 -13.63 9.44
C LEU A 138 -15.46 -13.63 8.54
N SER A 139 -15.04 -12.44 8.10
CA SER A 139 -13.82 -12.25 7.31
C SER A 139 -12.83 -11.40 8.08
N LEU A 140 -11.57 -11.83 8.13
CA LEU A 140 -10.44 -11.08 8.67
C LEU A 140 -9.47 -10.82 7.54
N ASN A 141 -9.00 -9.58 7.41
CA ASN A 141 -8.01 -9.17 6.43
C ASN A 141 -6.86 -8.51 7.17
N GLY A 142 -5.63 -8.89 6.85
CA GLY A 142 -4.42 -8.28 7.38
C GLY A 142 -3.55 -7.78 6.23
N LYS A 143 -3.03 -6.55 6.32
CA LYS A 143 -2.13 -5.94 5.36
C LYS A 143 -0.85 -5.50 6.07
N TYR A 144 0.29 -5.91 5.54
CA TYR A 144 1.61 -5.45 5.97
C TYR A 144 2.27 -4.66 4.85
N VAL A 145 2.85 -3.52 5.20
CA VAL A 145 3.69 -2.70 4.31
C VAL A 145 5.01 -2.45 5.01
N GLY A 146 6.10 -2.81 4.35
CA GLY A 146 7.46 -2.58 4.84
C GLY A 146 7.82 -1.09 4.90
N LYS A 147 8.98 -0.79 5.51
CA LYS A 147 9.52 0.57 5.51
C LYS A 147 9.66 1.08 4.07
N GLN A 148 9.32 2.34 3.85
CA GLN A 148 9.47 3.02 2.57
C GLN A 148 9.96 4.45 2.80
N TYR A 149 10.55 5.04 1.79
CA TYR A 149 11.07 6.40 1.85
C TYR A 149 10.11 7.36 1.13
N TYR A 150 9.96 8.58 1.62
CA TYR A 150 9.14 9.60 0.96
C TYR A 150 9.98 10.61 0.16
N ASP A 151 11.28 10.29 -0.05
CA ASP A 151 12.13 10.88 -1.08
C ASP A 151 13.10 9.82 -1.66
N ASN A 152 13.83 10.18 -2.70
CA ASN A 152 14.74 9.28 -3.39
C ASN A 152 16.18 9.30 -2.81
N THR A 153 16.39 9.66 -1.54
CA THR A 153 17.73 9.73 -0.93
C THR A 153 18.07 8.56 -0.02
N SER A 154 17.11 7.67 0.26
CA SER A 154 17.24 6.55 1.21
C SER A 154 17.61 6.99 2.64
N SER A 155 17.22 8.18 3.06
CA SER A 155 17.46 8.64 4.43
C SER A 155 16.45 8.04 5.40
N ASP A 156 16.91 7.42 6.47
CA ASP A 156 16.04 6.85 7.50
C ASP A 156 15.20 7.91 8.22
N GLU A 157 15.69 9.15 8.31
CA GLU A 157 14.94 10.28 8.86
C GLU A 157 13.75 10.67 7.97
N ARG A 158 13.79 10.30 6.69
CA ARG A 158 12.78 10.58 5.68
C ARG A 158 12.11 9.28 5.22
N SER A 159 11.67 8.49 6.19
CA SER A 159 11.03 7.20 5.93
C SER A 159 9.70 7.06 6.65
N ILE A 160 8.83 6.27 6.07
CA ILE A 160 7.58 5.80 6.67
C ILE A 160 7.88 4.44 7.31
N PRO A 161 7.71 4.29 8.63
CA PRO A 161 7.93 3.01 9.30
C PRO A 161 7.02 1.91 8.76
N ALA A 162 7.48 0.67 8.82
CA ALA A 162 6.64 -0.47 8.49
C ALA A 162 5.39 -0.52 9.40
N TYR A 163 4.27 -0.92 8.81
CA TYR A 163 3.01 -1.04 9.53
C TYR A 163 2.23 -2.30 9.15
N PHE A 164 1.42 -2.75 10.09
CA PHE A 164 0.43 -3.79 9.91
C PHE A 164 -0.95 -3.25 10.32
N VAL A 165 -1.94 -3.49 9.47
CA VAL A 165 -3.34 -3.12 9.70
C VAL A 165 -4.21 -4.34 9.46
N ALA A 166 -5.20 -4.53 10.30
CA ALA A 166 -6.18 -5.60 10.15
C ALA A 166 -7.60 -5.04 10.16
N ASP A 167 -8.45 -5.61 9.31
CA ASP A 167 -9.87 -5.31 9.20
C ASP A 167 -10.69 -6.56 9.46
N MET A 168 -11.91 -6.38 9.96
CA MET A 168 -12.88 -7.45 10.20
C MET A 168 -14.22 -7.11 9.55
N THR A 169 -14.84 -8.10 8.94
CA THR A 169 -16.21 -7.99 8.43
C THR A 169 -17.05 -9.16 8.94
N VAL A 170 -18.20 -8.86 9.52
CA VAL A 170 -19.23 -9.85 9.80
C VAL A 170 -20.41 -9.59 8.87
N GLY A 171 -20.89 -10.60 8.19
CA GLY A 171 -21.99 -10.47 7.24
C GLY A 171 -23.00 -11.58 7.34
N TYR A 172 -24.22 -11.27 6.93
CA TYR A 172 -25.34 -12.20 6.88
C TYR A 172 -26.30 -11.83 5.75
N THR A 173 -26.67 -12.79 4.92
CA THR A 173 -27.58 -12.59 3.80
C THR A 173 -28.89 -13.33 4.05
N VAL A 174 -30.00 -12.61 3.96
CA VAL A 174 -31.36 -13.13 4.09
C VAL A 174 -32.01 -13.21 2.70
N PRO A 175 -32.36 -14.39 2.19
CA PRO A 175 -33.15 -14.50 0.96
C PRO A 175 -34.58 -13.99 1.22
N LEU A 176 -35.08 -13.11 0.36
CA LEU A 176 -36.44 -12.51 0.48
C LEU A 176 -37.49 -13.26 -0.30
N SER A 177 -37.12 -14.02 -1.33
CA SER A 177 -38.02 -14.75 -2.24
C SER A 177 -39.02 -15.69 -1.56
N ARG A 178 -38.73 -16.10 -0.31
CA ARG A 178 -39.63 -16.94 0.51
C ARG A 178 -40.60 -16.16 1.40
N SER A 179 -40.41 -14.83 1.51
CA SER A 179 -41.12 -14.03 2.52
C SER A 179 -41.96 -12.90 1.94
N LEU A 180 -41.73 -12.51 0.67
CA LEU A 180 -42.39 -11.35 0.08
C LEU A 180 -42.73 -11.64 -1.40
N ASP A 181 -44.05 -11.71 -1.70
CA ASP A 181 -44.57 -12.04 -3.05
C ASP A 181 -44.17 -11.00 -4.13
N PHE A 182 -43.73 -9.82 -3.75
CA PHE A 182 -43.30 -8.76 -4.68
C PHE A 182 -41.77 -8.78 -4.96
N ALA A 183 -41.01 -9.53 -4.19
CA ALA A 183 -39.58 -9.70 -4.41
C ALA A 183 -39.36 -10.80 -5.44
N GLY A 184 -38.54 -10.53 -6.46
CA GLY A 184 -38.18 -11.56 -7.45
C GLY A 184 -37.54 -12.79 -6.80
N ASP A 185 -37.55 -13.92 -7.53
CA ASP A 185 -37.11 -15.22 -7.00
C ASP A 185 -35.69 -15.25 -6.42
N ASP A 186 -34.81 -14.30 -6.83
CA ASP A 186 -33.41 -14.18 -6.40
C ASP A 186 -33.16 -13.00 -5.44
N SER A 187 -34.22 -12.35 -4.94
CA SER A 187 -34.06 -11.18 -4.05
C SER A 187 -33.47 -11.54 -2.70
N SER A 188 -32.55 -10.71 -2.22
CA SER A 188 -31.91 -10.89 -0.92
C SER A 188 -31.53 -9.57 -0.25
N LEU A 189 -31.48 -9.56 1.09
CA LEU A 189 -30.89 -8.52 1.91
C LEU A 189 -29.60 -9.00 2.54
N THR A 190 -28.51 -8.28 2.30
CA THR A 190 -27.22 -8.54 2.96
C THR A 190 -26.96 -7.45 3.99
N PHE A 191 -26.79 -7.86 5.22
CA PHE A 191 -26.34 -7.03 6.33
C PHE A 191 -24.87 -7.29 6.56
N SER A 192 -24.06 -6.23 6.64
CA SER A 192 -22.63 -6.36 6.95
C SER A 192 -22.19 -5.29 7.93
N PHE A 193 -21.36 -5.69 8.89
CA PHE A 193 -20.71 -4.82 9.85
C PHE A 193 -19.20 -4.92 9.62
N HIS A 194 -18.60 -3.80 9.28
CA HIS A 194 -17.19 -3.70 8.95
C HIS A 194 -16.46 -2.89 10.01
N ILE A 195 -15.36 -3.40 10.52
CA ILE A 195 -14.44 -2.72 11.43
C ILE A 195 -13.10 -2.57 10.69
N SER A 196 -12.71 -1.34 10.42
CA SER A 196 -11.40 -1.01 9.84
C SER A 196 -10.42 -0.71 10.96
N ASN A 197 -9.15 -1.06 10.73
CA ASN A 197 -8.05 -0.86 11.66
C ASN A 197 -8.38 -1.44 13.06
N LEU A 198 -8.69 -2.74 13.09
CA LEU A 198 -9.17 -3.50 14.25
C LEU A 198 -8.30 -3.30 15.51
N PHE A 199 -6.98 -3.14 15.35
CA PHE A 199 -6.04 -2.95 16.44
C PHE A 199 -5.78 -1.47 16.76
N ASN A 200 -6.53 -0.56 16.16
CA ASN A 200 -6.37 0.88 16.33
C ASN A 200 -4.92 1.36 16.16
N ARG A 201 -4.25 0.83 15.14
CA ARG A 201 -2.84 1.19 14.84
C ARG A 201 -2.77 2.63 14.34
N MET A 202 -1.99 3.47 15.03
CA MET A 202 -1.63 4.79 14.53
C MET A 202 -0.53 4.65 13.50
N TYR A 203 -0.81 5.06 12.23
CA TYR A 203 0.13 4.99 11.13
C TYR A 203 -0.16 6.06 10.08
N TYR A 204 0.81 6.32 9.25
CA TYR A 204 0.67 7.13 8.05
C TYR A 204 1.21 6.35 6.85
N ALA A 205 0.62 6.58 5.67
CA ALA A 205 0.94 5.86 4.45
C ALA A 205 1.57 6.76 3.39
N ASP A 206 1.61 8.07 3.65
CA ASP A 206 2.13 9.08 2.76
C ASP A 206 2.67 10.27 3.56
N ALA A 207 3.60 11.03 2.95
CA ALA A 207 4.20 12.22 3.52
C ALA A 207 4.66 13.16 2.40
N TRP A 208 4.67 14.47 2.67
CA TRP A 208 5.33 15.44 1.82
C TRP A 208 6.60 15.96 2.50
N LEU A 209 7.52 16.46 1.69
CA LEU A 209 8.83 16.92 2.13
C LEU A 209 9.21 18.21 1.41
N TRP A 210 9.72 19.16 2.18
CA TRP A 210 10.51 20.27 1.68
C TRP A 210 11.90 20.24 2.30
N ARG A 211 12.95 20.56 1.54
CA ARG A 211 14.35 20.43 1.95
C ARG A 211 15.14 21.70 1.68
N ALA A 212 15.99 22.07 2.64
CA ALA A 212 16.93 23.17 2.51
C ALA A 212 18.33 22.80 3.00
N TYR A 213 19.31 23.55 2.56
CA TYR A 213 20.66 23.54 3.07
C TYR A 213 21.07 24.97 3.42
N PHE A 214 21.60 25.16 4.62
CA PHE A 214 22.09 26.43 5.13
C PHE A 214 23.60 26.45 5.08
N GLN A 215 24.17 27.40 4.27
CA GLN A 215 25.58 27.41 3.94
C GLN A 215 26.47 27.77 5.12
N GLN A 216 26.08 28.75 5.94
CA GLN A 216 26.90 29.21 7.07
C GLN A 216 26.97 28.18 8.20
N GLU A 217 25.89 27.49 8.47
CA GLU A 217 25.81 26.46 9.49
C GLU A 217 26.28 25.08 9.00
N ASP A 218 26.52 24.91 7.69
CA ASP A 218 26.74 23.61 7.02
C ASP A 218 25.68 22.57 7.42
N ALA A 219 24.42 23.00 7.43
CA ALA A 219 23.32 22.22 7.99
C ALA A 219 22.23 21.93 6.96
N TYR A 220 21.73 20.69 6.99
CA TYR A 220 20.54 20.29 6.25
C TYR A 220 19.30 20.46 7.12
N TYR A 221 18.26 20.97 6.50
CA TYR A 221 16.94 21.13 7.10
C TYR A 221 15.90 20.40 6.26
N ALA A 222 14.93 19.80 6.93
CA ALA A 222 13.79 19.19 6.27
C ALA A 222 12.51 19.49 7.04
N GLU A 223 11.49 19.95 6.33
CA GLU A 223 10.15 20.09 6.83
C GLU A 223 9.29 18.99 6.21
N THR A 224 8.56 18.26 7.07
CA THR A 224 7.80 17.08 6.67
C THR A 224 6.37 17.17 7.19
N GLY A 225 5.40 16.97 6.31
CA GLY A 225 4.01 16.75 6.69
C GLY A 225 3.62 15.30 6.43
N ILE A 226 3.03 14.66 7.42
CA ILE A 226 2.54 13.28 7.33
C ILE A 226 1.03 13.24 7.14
N TYR A 227 0.52 12.25 6.43
CA TYR A 227 -0.91 12.00 6.23
C TYR A 227 -1.36 10.81 7.08
N PRO A 228 -1.85 11.07 8.33
CA PRO A 228 -2.30 10.01 9.22
C PRO A 228 -3.52 9.30 8.63
N GLN A 229 -3.54 8.00 8.76
CA GLN A 229 -4.66 7.17 8.35
C GLN A 229 -5.71 7.08 9.45
N ALA A 230 -6.94 6.74 9.06
CA ALA A 230 -8.05 6.64 10.00
C ALA A 230 -7.75 5.65 11.14
N PRO A 231 -8.05 6.03 12.39
CA PRO A 231 -8.03 5.10 13.51
C PRO A 231 -9.10 4.03 13.34
N LEU A 232 -9.28 3.18 14.36
CA LEU A 232 -10.39 2.22 14.38
C LEU A 232 -11.70 2.93 14.03
N ASN A 233 -12.37 2.44 13.01
CA ASN A 233 -13.68 2.95 12.59
C ASN A 233 -14.59 1.80 12.18
N MET A 234 -15.89 2.06 12.16
CA MET A 234 -16.91 1.04 11.94
C MET A 234 -17.92 1.54 10.93
N MET A 235 -18.40 0.61 10.10
CA MET A 235 -19.43 0.87 9.11
C MET A 235 -20.45 -0.26 9.11
N PHE A 236 -21.73 0.09 9.13
CA PHE A 236 -22.84 -0.83 8.89
C PHE A 236 -23.38 -0.61 7.49
N LYS A 237 -23.55 -1.69 6.73
CA LYS A 237 -24.08 -1.65 5.37
C LYS A 237 -25.26 -2.61 5.25
N VAL A 238 -26.31 -2.15 4.58
CA VAL A 238 -27.43 -2.98 4.11
C VAL A 238 -27.44 -2.91 2.59
N ALA A 239 -27.40 -4.04 1.93
CA ALA A 239 -27.50 -4.15 0.48
C ALA A 239 -28.74 -4.99 0.10
N TRP A 240 -29.55 -4.46 -0.80
CA TRP A 240 -30.67 -5.17 -1.38
C TRP A 240 -30.30 -5.59 -2.80
N ASN A 241 -30.33 -6.88 -3.07
CA ASN A 241 -30.18 -7.46 -4.39
C ASN A 241 -31.59 -7.89 -4.86
N PHE A 242 -31.94 -7.51 -6.06
CA PHE A 242 -33.28 -7.76 -6.68
C PHE A 242 -33.14 -8.14 -8.13
#